data_922a8fe9ef122fa7e788fe8f3145ee86
#
_entry.id   922a8fe9ef122fa7e788fe8f3145ee86
#
_cell.length_a   1.000
_cell.length_b   1.000
_cell.length_c   1.000
_cell.angle_alpha   90.00
_cell.angle_beta   90.00
_cell.angle_gamma   90.00
#
_symmetry.space_group_name_H-M   'P 1'
#
loop_
_entity.id
_entity.type
_entity.pdbx_description
1 polymer ?
#
loop_
_entity_poly.entity_id
_entity_poly.type
_entity_poly.pdbx_seq_one_letter_code
_entity_poly.pdbx_strand_id
1 'polypeptide(L)'
;MKKIITISIIMFTFFAGANAQYSHLATAFSFKNVDGKIIDFNDYKGKVIVVVNVASRCGFTNQYEDLQKLWTNYKEKGLVVIGVPSNNFRQEPGSNEEIKNFCETTFGINFPITEKLDVIGDKAHPFFLWAKENYGSGAIPKWNFHKIIVGTNGKVAETFSSVTNPSANKFIYTIEQELKN
;
A
#
# COMPACT_ATOMS: atom_id res chain seq x y z
N MET A 1 56.19 -45.17 0.38
CA MET A 1 54.88 -44.82 0.92
C MET A 1 54.55 -43.42 0.46
N LYS A 2 53.63 -43.29 -0.54
CA LYS A 2 53.23 -41.98 -1.10
C LYS A 2 51.99 -41.49 -0.32
N LYS A 3 52.10 -40.35 0.36
CA LYS A 3 50.98 -39.69 1.04
C LYS A 3 50.15 -38.92 0.02
N ILE A 4 48.88 -39.31 -0.17
CA ILE A 4 47.89 -38.60 -0.98
C ILE A 4 47.28 -37.52 -0.07
N ILE A 5 47.52 -36.25 -0.42
CA ILE A 5 46.88 -35.11 0.24
C ILE A 5 45.58 -34.83 -0.53
N THR A 6 44.45 -35.11 0.11
CA THR A 6 43.16 -34.80 -0.43
C THR A 6 42.82 -33.34 -0.08
N ILE A 7 42.81 -32.44 -1.08
CA ILE A 7 42.41 -31.05 -0.92
C ILE A 7 40.87 -31.00 -1.06
N SER A 8 40.17 -30.81 0.05
CA SER A 8 38.70 -30.51 0.03
C SER A 8 38.48 -29.06 -0.40
N ILE A 9 37.97 -28.87 -1.61
CA ILE A 9 37.53 -27.57 -2.09
C ILE A 9 36.16 -27.32 -1.49
N ILE A 10 36.08 -26.45 -0.46
CA ILE A 10 34.81 -25.95 0.07
C ILE A 10 34.29 -24.89 -0.90
N MET A 11 33.26 -25.27 -1.67
CA MET A 11 32.54 -24.39 -2.58
C MET A 11 31.61 -23.51 -1.78
N PHE A 12 32.00 -22.27 -1.48
CA PHE A 12 31.13 -21.25 -0.92
C PHE A 12 30.15 -20.80 -2.01
N THR A 13 28.94 -21.32 -1.98
CA THR A 13 27.84 -20.76 -2.78
C THR A 13 27.41 -19.44 -2.16
N PHE A 14 27.84 -18.33 -2.73
CA PHE A 14 27.24 -17.02 -2.46
C PHE A 14 25.78 -17.07 -2.97
N PHE A 15 24.84 -17.20 -2.06
CA PHE A 15 23.46 -16.78 -2.34
C PHE A 15 23.49 -15.25 -2.44
N ALA A 16 23.69 -14.73 -3.64
CA ALA A 16 23.31 -13.36 -3.96
C ALA A 16 21.79 -13.30 -3.84
N GLY A 17 21.29 -12.78 -2.73
CA GLY A 17 19.90 -12.36 -2.63
C GLY A 17 19.63 -11.44 -3.81
N ALA A 18 18.75 -11.85 -4.72
CA ALA A 18 18.30 -10.99 -5.81
C ALA A 18 17.62 -9.77 -5.16
N ASN A 19 18.36 -8.69 -5.00
CA ASN A 19 17.78 -7.38 -4.77
C ASN A 19 16.95 -7.07 -6.02
N ALA A 20 15.63 -7.29 -5.95
CA ALA A 20 14.73 -6.84 -6.99
C ALA A 20 15.00 -5.35 -7.19
N GLN A 21 15.61 -5.01 -8.32
CA GLN A 21 15.94 -3.63 -8.64
C GLN A 21 14.65 -2.97 -9.12
N TYR A 22 14.05 -2.13 -8.26
CA TYR A 22 12.90 -1.33 -8.64
C TYR A 22 13.23 -0.48 -9.87
N SER A 23 12.45 -0.59 -10.93
CA SER A 23 12.61 0.23 -12.14
C SER A 23 12.39 1.73 -11.84
N HIS A 24 11.51 2.02 -10.88
CA HIS A 24 11.23 3.36 -10.34
C HIS A 24 10.59 3.23 -8.96
N LEU A 25 10.51 4.34 -8.22
CA LEU A 25 9.95 4.40 -6.88
C LEU A 25 8.47 4.81 -6.92
N ALA A 26 7.76 4.64 -5.82
CA ALA A 26 6.36 5.06 -5.69
C ALA A 26 6.14 6.56 -5.99
N THR A 27 7.15 7.39 -5.81
CA THR A 27 7.13 8.83 -6.14
C THR A 27 6.91 9.13 -7.62
N ALA A 28 6.98 8.12 -8.51
CA ALA A 28 6.68 8.28 -9.94
C ALA A 28 5.17 8.24 -10.25
N PHE A 29 4.31 7.96 -9.26
CA PHE A 29 2.87 7.83 -9.47
C PHE A 29 2.09 9.04 -8.97
N SER A 30 0.94 9.24 -9.59
CA SER A 30 -0.06 10.21 -9.16
C SER A 30 -1.45 9.63 -9.33
N PHE A 31 -2.40 10.12 -8.55
CA PHE A 31 -3.82 9.81 -8.67
C PHE A 31 -4.60 11.12 -8.86
N LYS A 32 -5.84 11.03 -9.32
CA LYS A 32 -6.80 12.11 -9.15
C LYS A 32 -7.63 11.84 -7.90
N ASN A 33 -7.90 12.86 -7.10
CA ASN A 33 -8.85 12.74 -5.99
C ASN A 33 -10.30 12.85 -6.49
N VAL A 34 -11.25 12.62 -5.59
CA VAL A 34 -12.70 12.69 -5.89
C VAL A 34 -13.16 14.07 -6.44
N ASP A 35 -12.38 15.13 -6.23
CA ASP A 35 -12.62 16.48 -6.75
C ASP A 35 -11.86 16.75 -8.05
N GLY A 36 -11.17 15.77 -8.62
CA GLY A 36 -10.38 15.87 -9.84
C GLY A 36 -8.99 16.50 -9.68
N LYS A 37 -8.56 16.82 -8.45
CA LYS A 37 -7.22 17.37 -8.17
C LYS A 37 -6.18 16.24 -8.14
N ILE A 38 -4.97 16.55 -8.54
CA ILE A 38 -3.86 15.59 -8.53
C ILE A 38 -3.36 15.35 -7.09
N ILE A 39 -3.18 14.08 -6.75
CA ILE A 39 -2.43 13.58 -5.59
C ILE A 39 -1.11 13.05 -6.15
N ASP A 40 -0.06 13.86 -6.11
CA ASP A 40 1.27 13.46 -6.59
C ASP A 40 2.07 12.81 -5.46
N PHE A 41 2.53 11.58 -5.67
CA PHE A 41 3.33 10.89 -4.66
C PHE A 41 4.72 11.48 -4.50
N ASN A 42 5.18 12.30 -5.44
CA ASN A 42 6.41 13.05 -5.28
C ASN A 42 6.33 14.09 -4.15
N ASP A 43 5.13 14.62 -3.85
CA ASP A 43 4.88 15.53 -2.72
C ASP A 43 5.01 14.82 -1.36
N TYR A 44 5.00 13.48 -1.38
CA TYR A 44 5.13 12.62 -0.20
C TYR A 44 6.48 11.91 -0.13
N LYS A 45 7.48 12.37 -0.88
CA LYS A 45 8.84 11.83 -0.81
C LYS A 45 9.37 11.85 0.62
N GLY A 46 9.91 10.72 1.08
CA GLY A 46 10.41 10.56 2.44
C GLY A 46 9.33 10.34 3.50
N LYS A 47 8.06 10.21 3.11
CA LYS A 47 6.95 9.85 4.00
C LYS A 47 6.59 8.38 3.84
N VAL A 48 5.97 7.82 4.86
CA VAL A 48 5.32 6.50 4.80
C VAL A 48 3.93 6.69 4.19
N ILE A 49 3.59 5.92 3.14
CA ILE A 49 2.30 6.02 2.47
C ILE A 49 1.55 4.69 2.63
N VAL A 50 0.33 4.75 3.17
CA VAL A 50 -0.61 3.63 3.22
C VAL A 50 -1.64 3.81 2.12
N VAL A 51 -1.59 2.97 1.09
CA VAL A 51 -2.59 2.92 0.02
C VAL A 51 -3.56 1.79 0.32
N VAL A 52 -4.86 2.11 0.40
CA VAL A 52 -5.92 1.17 0.75
C VAL A 52 -7.00 1.18 -0.31
N ASN A 53 -7.29 0.05 -0.94
CA ASN A 53 -8.48 -0.03 -1.78
C ASN A 53 -9.75 -0.16 -0.93
N VAL A 54 -10.71 0.71 -1.16
CA VAL A 54 -11.89 0.87 -0.31
C VAL A 54 -13.19 0.68 -1.08
N ALA A 55 -14.29 0.44 -0.38
CA ALA A 55 -15.64 0.37 -0.95
C ALA A 55 -16.71 0.67 0.11
N SER A 56 -17.76 1.40 -0.29
CA SER A 56 -18.83 1.88 0.59
C SER A 56 -19.81 0.80 1.05
N ARG A 57 -19.95 -0.31 0.31
CA ARG A 57 -20.89 -1.41 0.61
C ARG A 57 -20.20 -2.70 1.03
N CYS A 58 -19.08 -2.58 1.72
CA CYS A 58 -18.27 -3.71 2.15
C CYS A 58 -18.51 -4.02 3.64
N GLY A 59 -18.46 -5.30 4.03
CA GLY A 59 -18.51 -5.68 5.44
C GLY A 59 -17.33 -5.18 6.28
N PHE A 60 -16.28 -4.64 5.64
CA PHE A 60 -15.10 -4.06 6.30
C PHE A 60 -15.13 -2.53 6.37
N THR A 61 -16.25 -1.86 6.04
CA THR A 61 -16.35 -0.38 6.04
C THR A 61 -16.06 0.25 7.40
N ASN A 62 -16.27 -0.45 8.51
CA ASN A 62 -15.88 0.00 9.83
C ASN A 62 -14.37 0.28 9.96
N GLN A 63 -13.53 -0.28 9.10
CA GLN A 63 -12.09 0.03 9.07
C GLN A 63 -11.79 1.48 8.65
N TYR A 64 -12.74 2.21 8.06
CA TYR A 64 -12.58 3.63 7.80
C TYR A 64 -12.31 4.44 9.09
N GLU A 65 -12.99 4.11 10.18
CA GLU A 65 -12.75 4.78 11.47
C GLU A 65 -11.32 4.59 11.97
N ASP A 66 -10.79 3.38 11.84
CA ASP A 66 -9.42 3.08 12.27
C ASP A 66 -8.37 3.67 11.32
N LEU A 67 -8.66 3.77 10.02
CA LEU A 67 -7.82 4.51 9.05
C LEU A 67 -7.81 6.01 9.39
N GLN A 68 -8.97 6.59 9.75
CA GLN A 68 -9.05 7.98 10.15
C GLN A 68 -8.29 8.25 11.46
N LYS A 69 -8.40 7.37 12.45
CA LYS A 69 -7.60 7.44 13.69
C LYS A 69 -6.11 7.34 13.40
N LEU A 70 -5.71 6.39 12.55
CA LEU A 70 -4.33 6.23 12.11
C LEU A 70 -3.80 7.53 11.46
N TRP A 71 -4.54 8.08 10.50
CA TRP A 71 -4.22 9.36 9.86
C TRP A 71 -4.05 10.48 10.87
N THR A 72 -5.02 10.66 11.76
CA THR A 72 -5.01 11.71 12.77
C THR A 72 -3.79 11.62 13.69
N ASN A 73 -3.40 10.42 14.11
CA ASN A 73 -2.32 10.19 15.07
C ASN A 73 -0.91 10.27 14.47
N TYR A 74 -0.77 10.04 13.15
CA TYR A 74 0.54 9.88 12.53
C TYR A 74 0.84 10.84 11.37
N LYS A 75 -0.11 11.63 10.86
CA LYS A 75 0.12 12.55 9.74
C LYS A 75 1.25 13.55 10.02
N GLU A 76 1.29 14.10 11.22
CA GLU A 76 2.36 15.04 11.63
C GLU A 76 3.71 14.35 11.87
N LYS A 77 3.70 13.00 11.95
CA LYS A 77 4.91 12.18 12.08
C LYS A 77 5.42 11.67 10.72
N GLY A 78 4.78 12.08 9.62
CA GLY A 78 5.19 11.71 8.27
C GLY A 78 4.40 10.55 7.64
N LEU A 79 3.23 10.17 8.19
CA LEU A 79 2.33 9.20 7.55
C LEU A 79 1.37 9.89 6.58
N VAL A 80 1.14 9.27 5.44
CA VAL A 80 0.05 9.59 4.51
C VAL A 80 -0.86 8.38 4.36
N VAL A 81 -2.17 8.56 4.45
CA VAL A 81 -3.18 7.53 4.14
C VAL A 81 -3.90 7.97 2.87
N ILE A 82 -4.05 7.04 1.91
CA ILE A 82 -4.75 7.27 0.65
C ILE A 82 -5.78 6.17 0.46
N GLY A 83 -7.05 6.53 0.45
CA GLY A 83 -8.16 5.64 0.12
C GLY A 83 -8.37 5.61 -1.39
N VAL A 84 -8.48 4.42 -1.96
CA VAL A 84 -8.68 4.19 -3.39
C VAL A 84 -10.00 3.44 -3.60
N PRO A 85 -11.10 4.14 -3.86
CA PRO A 85 -12.39 3.52 -4.16
C PRO A 85 -12.29 2.63 -5.40
N SER A 86 -12.83 1.41 -5.31
CA SER A 86 -12.83 0.47 -6.44
C SER A 86 -14.05 -0.41 -6.48
N ASN A 87 -14.64 -0.55 -7.68
CA ASN A 87 -15.76 -1.47 -7.90
C ASN A 87 -15.33 -2.85 -8.43
N ASN A 88 -14.03 -3.18 -8.42
CA ASN A 88 -13.55 -4.49 -8.87
C ASN A 88 -14.17 -5.67 -8.09
N PHE A 89 -14.58 -5.44 -6.85
CA PHE A 89 -15.25 -6.43 -6.01
C PHE A 89 -16.77 -6.19 -5.90
N ARG A 90 -17.35 -5.36 -6.78
CA ARG A 90 -18.79 -5.08 -6.91
C ARG A 90 -19.43 -4.50 -5.65
N GLN A 91 -18.67 -3.75 -4.86
CA GLN A 91 -19.13 -3.14 -3.60
C GLN A 91 -18.96 -1.61 -3.56
N GLU A 92 -18.61 -0.97 -4.69
CA GLU A 92 -18.50 0.49 -4.86
C GLU A 92 -19.24 0.97 -6.11
N PRO A 93 -20.59 0.91 -6.13
CA PRO A 93 -21.36 1.29 -7.31
C PRO A 93 -21.51 2.81 -7.47
N GLY A 94 -21.28 3.58 -6.42
CA GLY A 94 -21.53 5.02 -6.38
C GLY A 94 -20.67 5.84 -7.34
N SER A 95 -21.09 7.07 -7.60
CA SER A 95 -20.28 8.11 -8.25
C SER A 95 -19.19 8.62 -7.29
N ASN A 96 -18.22 9.39 -7.80
CA ASN A 96 -17.19 10.00 -6.96
C ASN A 96 -17.79 10.95 -5.90
N GLU A 97 -18.87 11.66 -6.24
CA GLU A 97 -19.58 12.53 -5.30
C GLU A 97 -20.27 11.72 -4.19
N GLU A 98 -20.96 10.63 -4.52
CA GLU A 98 -21.59 9.75 -3.53
C GLU A 98 -20.57 9.11 -2.60
N ILE A 99 -19.41 8.69 -3.14
CA ILE A 99 -18.31 8.15 -2.37
C ILE A 99 -17.76 9.19 -1.40
N LYS A 100 -17.50 10.42 -1.88
CA LYS A 100 -17.04 11.52 -1.04
C LYS A 100 -18.00 11.78 0.10
N ASN A 101 -19.28 11.99 -0.23
CA ASN A 101 -20.32 12.23 0.77
C ASN A 101 -20.39 11.09 1.81
N PHE A 102 -20.36 9.84 1.37
CA PHE A 102 -20.36 8.70 2.28
C PHE A 102 -19.16 8.71 3.23
N CYS A 103 -17.95 8.90 2.70
CA CYS A 103 -16.73 8.93 3.52
C CYS A 103 -16.74 10.07 4.54
N GLU A 104 -17.11 11.28 4.11
CA GLU A 104 -17.13 12.48 4.95
C GLU A 104 -18.24 12.44 6.00
N THR A 105 -19.48 12.11 5.59
CA THR A 105 -20.63 12.20 6.49
C THR A 105 -20.77 11.02 7.43
N THR A 106 -20.39 9.82 7.01
CA THR A 106 -20.55 8.60 7.82
C THR A 106 -19.36 8.37 8.74
N PHE A 107 -18.14 8.64 8.28
CA PHE A 107 -16.89 8.31 9.00
C PHE A 107 -16.02 9.52 9.32
N GLY A 108 -16.39 10.72 8.89
CA GLY A 108 -15.60 11.94 9.12
C GLY A 108 -14.23 11.90 8.47
N ILE A 109 -14.11 11.18 7.33
CA ILE A 109 -12.84 10.99 6.62
C ILE A 109 -12.31 12.34 6.11
N ASN A 110 -11.05 12.62 6.41
CA ASN A 110 -10.34 13.80 5.93
C ASN A 110 -8.93 13.49 5.38
N PHE A 111 -8.56 12.23 5.26
CA PHE A 111 -7.41 11.83 4.46
C PHE A 111 -7.77 11.77 2.97
N PRO A 112 -6.77 11.88 2.06
CA PRO A 112 -6.99 11.84 0.62
C PRO A 112 -7.75 10.60 0.15
N ILE A 113 -8.82 10.81 -0.63
CA ILE A 113 -9.58 9.77 -1.34
C ILE A 113 -9.44 10.03 -2.84
N THR A 114 -9.06 9.00 -3.61
CA THR A 114 -8.96 9.09 -5.07
C THR A 114 -10.33 9.02 -5.73
N GLU A 115 -10.41 9.41 -7.01
CA GLU A 115 -11.52 8.99 -7.84
C GLU A 115 -11.60 7.45 -7.90
N LYS A 116 -12.80 6.92 -8.22
CA LYS A 116 -12.99 5.48 -8.36
C LYS A 116 -12.19 4.94 -9.55
N LEU A 117 -11.39 3.89 -9.31
CA LEU A 117 -10.53 3.28 -10.34
C LEU A 117 -10.36 1.77 -10.16
N ASP A 118 -9.72 1.13 -11.14
CA ASP A 118 -9.39 -0.28 -11.07
C ASP A 118 -8.08 -0.52 -10.27
N VAL A 119 -8.12 -1.50 -9.37
CA VAL A 119 -6.99 -1.89 -8.51
C VAL A 119 -6.45 -3.29 -8.83
N ILE A 120 -7.15 -4.04 -9.69
CA ILE A 120 -6.75 -5.38 -10.17
C ILE A 120 -6.98 -5.51 -11.68
N GLY A 121 -6.35 -6.53 -12.28
CA GLY A 121 -6.43 -6.79 -13.73
C GLY A 121 -5.54 -5.86 -14.55
N ASP A 122 -5.63 -5.99 -15.87
CA ASP A 122 -4.75 -5.28 -16.82
C ASP A 122 -5.05 -3.76 -16.90
N LYS A 123 -6.22 -3.36 -16.43
CA LYS A 123 -6.65 -1.95 -16.35
C LYS A 123 -6.37 -1.31 -14.99
N ALA A 124 -5.75 -2.06 -14.06
CA ALA A 124 -5.41 -1.50 -12.76
C ALA A 124 -4.52 -0.27 -12.91
N HIS A 125 -4.75 0.71 -12.03
CA HIS A 125 -3.90 1.91 -11.99
C HIS A 125 -2.41 1.51 -11.91
N PRO A 126 -1.50 2.20 -12.61
CA PRO A 126 -0.08 1.82 -12.73
C PRO A 126 0.62 1.57 -11.39
N PHE A 127 0.23 2.25 -10.31
CA PHE A 127 0.74 1.98 -8.96
C PHE A 127 0.51 0.53 -8.51
N PHE A 128 -0.68 -0.06 -8.75
CA PHE A 128 -0.98 -1.44 -8.35
C PHE A 128 -0.22 -2.46 -9.22
N LEU A 129 -0.05 -2.17 -10.51
CA LEU A 129 0.77 -3.00 -11.41
C LEU A 129 2.23 -2.99 -10.96
N TRP A 130 2.76 -1.83 -10.66
CA TRP A 130 4.11 -1.65 -10.12
C TRP A 130 4.30 -2.35 -8.77
N ALA A 131 3.35 -2.20 -7.84
CA ALA A 131 3.43 -2.88 -6.55
C ALA A 131 3.44 -4.40 -6.70
N LYS A 132 2.60 -4.95 -7.60
CA LYS A 132 2.61 -6.39 -7.96
C LYS A 132 3.96 -6.82 -8.53
N GLU A 133 4.53 -6.05 -9.47
CA GLU A 133 5.80 -6.37 -10.12
C GLU A 133 6.96 -6.42 -9.12
N ASN A 134 6.99 -5.48 -8.18
CA ASN A 134 8.12 -5.31 -7.28
C ASN A 134 8.00 -6.03 -5.93
N TYR A 135 6.77 -6.34 -5.48
CA TYR A 135 6.51 -7.03 -4.20
C TYR A 135 5.88 -8.42 -4.39
N GLY A 136 5.37 -8.71 -5.59
CA GLY A 136 4.76 -9.98 -5.92
C GLY A 136 3.27 -10.05 -5.58
N SER A 137 2.74 -11.29 -5.46
CA SER A 137 1.31 -11.55 -5.30
C SER A 137 0.70 -10.99 -4.01
N GLY A 138 1.51 -10.70 -3.01
CA GLY A 138 1.09 -10.05 -1.76
C GLY A 138 0.53 -8.65 -1.98
N ALA A 139 1.00 -7.93 -3.00
CA ALA A 139 0.53 -6.58 -3.33
C ALA A 139 -0.76 -6.56 -4.18
N ILE A 140 -1.27 -7.71 -4.61
CA ILE A 140 -2.52 -7.78 -5.37
C ILE A 140 -3.71 -7.78 -4.42
N PRO A 141 -4.60 -6.77 -4.44
CA PRO A 141 -5.82 -6.81 -3.65
C PRO A 141 -6.67 -8.04 -3.99
N LYS A 142 -7.00 -8.85 -2.98
CA LYS A 142 -7.90 -10.01 -3.13
C LYS A 142 -9.31 -9.68 -2.67
N TRP A 143 -9.49 -8.58 -1.99
CA TRP A 143 -10.75 -8.03 -1.53
C TRP A 143 -10.60 -6.55 -1.20
N ASN A 144 -11.70 -5.86 -0.86
CA ASN A 144 -11.66 -4.47 -0.38
C ASN A 144 -10.91 -4.37 0.95
N PHE A 145 -10.36 -3.19 1.24
CA PHE A 145 -9.56 -2.90 2.42
C PHE A 145 -8.24 -3.69 2.50
N HIS A 146 -7.65 -4.06 1.34
CA HIS A 146 -6.27 -4.48 1.25
C HIS A 146 -5.35 -3.24 1.37
N LYS A 147 -4.24 -3.36 2.10
CA LYS A 147 -3.32 -2.25 2.36
C LYS A 147 -1.96 -2.54 1.76
N ILE A 148 -1.40 -1.54 1.10
CA ILE A 148 -0.01 -1.53 0.60
C ILE A 148 0.70 -0.40 1.33
N ILE A 149 1.78 -0.71 2.05
CA ILE A 149 2.61 0.26 2.74
C ILE A 149 3.83 0.54 1.89
N VAL A 150 4.02 1.80 1.55
CA VAL A 150 5.24 2.31 0.94
C VAL A 150 6.08 2.97 2.05
N GLY A 151 7.32 2.55 2.18
CA GLY A 151 8.28 3.10 3.15
C GLY A 151 8.84 4.46 2.73
N THR A 152 9.58 5.10 3.61
CA THR A 152 10.26 6.40 3.37
C THR A 152 11.21 6.37 2.18
N ASN A 153 11.73 5.18 1.85
CA ASN A 153 12.60 4.94 0.68
C ASN A 153 11.83 4.83 -0.66
N GLY A 154 10.50 4.99 -0.64
CA GLY A 154 9.65 4.92 -1.83
C GLY A 154 9.41 3.51 -2.39
N LYS A 155 9.77 2.45 -1.66
CA LYS A 155 9.53 1.05 -2.04
C LYS A 155 8.36 0.47 -1.25
N VAL A 156 7.73 -0.60 -1.76
CA VAL A 156 6.74 -1.34 -0.98
C VAL A 156 7.46 -2.00 0.20
N ALA A 157 7.08 -1.62 1.41
CA ALA A 157 7.64 -2.16 2.64
C ALA A 157 6.87 -3.41 3.10
N GLU A 158 5.53 -3.36 3.08
CA GLU A 158 4.69 -4.46 3.53
C GLU A 158 3.29 -4.38 2.92
N THR A 159 2.57 -5.48 2.96
CA THR A 159 1.16 -5.55 2.54
C THR A 159 0.30 -6.25 3.57
N PHE A 160 -0.92 -5.83 3.73
CA PHE A 160 -1.88 -6.44 4.65
C PHE A 160 -3.20 -6.73 3.97
N SER A 161 -3.71 -7.93 4.18
CA SER A 161 -5.01 -8.32 3.65
C SER A 161 -6.15 -7.57 4.34
N SER A 162 -7.34 -7.68 3.78
CA SER A 162 -8.59 -7.06 4.25
C SER A 162 -8.90 -7.34 5.73
N VAL A 163 -8.57 -8.54 6.21
CA VAL A 163 -8.86 -8.98 7.59
C VAL A 163 -7.95 -8.32 8.64
N THR A 164 -6.83 -7.72 8.23
CA THR A 164 -5.98 -6.98 9.17
C THR A 164 -6.54 -5.59 9.38
N ASN A 165 -7.06 -5.33 10.57
CA ASN A 165 -7.56 -4.00 10.94
C ASN A 165 -6.39 -3.00 11.03
N PRO A 166 -6.57 -1.73 10.61
CA PRO A 166 -5.55 -0.68 10.76
C PRO A 166 -5.15 -0.39 12.21
N SER A 167 -5.97 -0.74 13.19
CA SER A 167 -5.64 -0.64 14.63
C SER A 167 -4.90 -1.87 15.18
N ALA A 168 -4.68 -2.92 14.37
CA ALA A 168 -3.97 -4.11 14.83
C ALA A 168 -2.50 -3.80 15.17
N ASN A 169 -2.02 -4.35 16.29
CA ASN A 169 -0.65 -4.10 16.77
C ASN A 169 0.43 -4.32 15.70
N LYS A 170 0.31 -5.39 14.91
CA LYS A 170 1.26 -5.68 13.82
C LYS A 170 1.26 -4.61 12.72
N PHE A 171 0.09 -4.02 12.41
CA PHE A 171 -0.03 -2.97 11.41
C PHE A 171 0.59 -1.67 11.92
N ILE A 172 0.22 -1.26 13.14
CA ILE A 172 0.78 -0.07 13.79
C ILE A 172 2.30 -0.20 13.95
N TYR A 173 2.79 -1.37 14.41
CA TYR A 173 4.22 -1.63 14.55
C TYR A 173 4.96 -1.44 13.23
N THR A 174 4.44 -1.97 12.12
CA THR A 174 5.06 -1.78 10.79
C THR A 174 5.15 -0.30 10.42
N ILE A 175 4.06 0.46 10.61
CA ILE A 175 4.05 1.91 10.35
C ILE A 175 5.12 2.63 11.19
N GLU A 176 5.20 2.30 12.48
CA GLU A 176 6.16 2.92 13.41
C GLU A 176 7.62 2.57 13.08
N GLN A 177 7.88 1.37 12.55
CA GLN A 177 9.24 1.03 12.08
C GLN A 177 9.59 1.83 10.82
N GLU A 178 8.69 1.92 9.85
CA GLU A 178 8.93 2.66 8.61
C GLU A 178 9.08 4.17 8.85
N LEU A 179 8.40 4.73 9.85
CA LEU A 179 8.55 6.15 10.23
C LEU A 179 9.88 6.48 10.92
N LYS A 180 10.66 5.48 11.36
CA LYS A 180 11.99 5.65 11.97
C LYS A 180 13.13 5.58 10.95
N ASN A 181 12.86 5.03 9.76
CA ASN A 181 13.83 4.88 8.67
C ASN A 181 13.93 6.16 7.84
#